data_bd7bda2b5061dcc67ca0e156ebf1a764
#
_entry.id   bd7bda2b5061dcc67ca0e156ebf1a764
#
_cell.length_a   1.000
_cell.length_b   1.000
_cell.length_c   1.000
_cell.angle_alpha   90.00
_cell.angle_beta   90.00
_cell.angle_gamma   90.00
#
_symmetry.space_group_name_H-M   'P 1'
#
loop_
_entity.id
_entity.type
_entity.pdbx_description
1 polymer ?
#
loop_
_entity_poly.entity_id
_entity_poly.type
_entity_poly.pdbx_seq_one_letter_code
_entity_poly.pdbx_strand_id
1 'polypeptide(L)'
;MTPQKPLAAQIVELIQADGLAVGAHLPAQMLADRLRVSRSPINEALQHLHEMGVLARERNRGYFVARDVPSGSGDPSTALGLQAHDALIDVYFRIADDLLRGELPTSFTESQMRARYALTPAQLNAVLGRIANEGWAERRPGYGWEFSGMMRTPDALLQSYRLRLALEPAALLEPGYRLDPAVLARCRQAELHLLAGGIETDTADQLHDRGVRFHESLVEASGNPFFIDTVRRVNRVRRLLSYRSMRDRKRYRQHCEQHLHVLELLEHERNEDASRALHEHLLSTLKNIGQLTDMLQAAPAPGKPR
;
A
#
# COMPACT_ATOMS: atom_id res chain seq x y z
N MET A 1 -22.59 -9.02 1.22
CA MET A 1 -21.89 -7.98 2.03
C MET A 1 -21.79 -6.74 1.15
N THR A 2 -22.42 -5.66 1.55
CA THR A 2 -22.35 -4.38 0.83
C THR A 2 -20.88 -3.91 0.85
N PRO A 3 -20.28 -3.49 -0.28
CA PRO A 3 -18.92 -2.97 -0.29
C PRO A 3 -18.84 -1.76 0.64
N GLN A 4 -17.82 -1.73 1.52
CA GLN A 4 -17.61 -0.62 2.45
C GLN A 4 -17.23 0.62 1.65
N LYS A 5 -17.95 1.73 1.85
CA LYS A 5 -17.72 2.99 1.14
C LYS A 5 -16.31 3.52 1.39
N PRO A 6 -15.64 4.11 0.36
CA PRO A 6 -14.34 4.77 0.53
C PRO A 6 -14.35 5.78 1.66
N LEU A 7 -13.24 5.91 2.37
CA LEU A 7 -13.15 6.81 3.52
C LEU A 7 -13.37 8.27 3.15
N ALA A 8 -12.91 8.70 1.98
CA ALA A 8 -13.19 10.01 1.43
C ALA A 8 -14.71 10.25 1.22
N ALA A 9 -15.43 9.23 0.72
CA ALA A 9 -16.88 9.29 0.58
C ALA A 9 -17.59 9.39 1.94
N GLN A 10 -17.14 8.64 2.95
CA GLN A 10 -17.67 8.71 4.30
C GLN A 10 -17.44 10.08 4.93
N ILE A 11 -16.27 10.72 4.69
CA ILE A 11 -16.00 12.09 5.16
C ILE A 11 -16.95 13.08 4.48
N VAL A 12 -17.21 12.94 3.19
CA VAL A 12 -18.17 13.79 2.46
C VAL A 12 -19.58 13.61 2.99
N GLU A 13 -20.00 12.38 3.27
CA GLU A 13 -21.31 12.12 3.93
C GLU A 13 -21.42 12.76 5.31
N LEU A 14 -20.32 12.76 6.09
CA LEU A 14 -20.29 13.47 7.38
C LEU A 14 -20.41 14.98 7.21
N ILE A 15 -19.73 15.57 6.22
CA ILE A 15 -19.86 17.01 5.93
C ILE A 15 -21.31 17.36 5.62
N GLN A 16 -22.00 16.52 4.84
CA GLN A 16 -23.43 16.72 4.52
C GLN A 16 -24.35 16.49 5.70
N ALA A 17 -24.18 15.36 6.40
CA ALA A 17 -25.02 14.98 7.54
C ALA A 17 -24.95 16.01 8.69
N ASP A 18 -23.75 16.58 8.88
CA ASP A 18 -23.53 17.61 9.91
C ASP A 18 -23.83 19.04 9.41
N GLY A 19 -24.21 19.20 8.14
CA GLY A 19 -24.49 20.52 7.54
C GLY A 19 -23.29 21.46 7.58
N LEU A 20 -22.05 20.96 7.43
CA LEU A 20 -20.85 21.76 7.55
C LEU A 20 -20.73 22.73 6.36
N ALA A 21 -20.76 24.03 6.65
CA ALA A 21 -20.63 25.08 5.64
C ALA A 21 -19.19 25.24 5.15
N VAL A 22 -19.02 25.92 4.00
CA VAL A 22 -17.70 26.34 3.49
C VAL A 22 -16.94 27.11 4.60
N GLY A 23 -15.69 26.77 4.80
CA GLY A 23 -14.84 27.29 5.89
C GLY A 23 -14.89 26.49 7.19
N ALA A 24 -15.76 25.48 7.31
CA ALA A 24 -15.79 24.62 8.49
C ALA A 24 -14.49 23.78 8.60
N HIS A 25 -13.89 23.76 9.79
CA HIS A 25 -12.68 22.99 10.09
C HIS A 25 -12.99 21.51 10.25
N LEU A 26 -12.15 20.65 9.67
CA LEU A 26 -12.24 19.18 9.71
C LEU A 26 -11.04 18.60 10.45
N PRO A 27 -11.07 18.50 11.79
CA PRO A 27 -9.97 17.92 12.56
C PRO A 27 -9.80 16.43 12.24
N ALA A 28 -8.61 16.03 11.80
CA ALA A 28 -8.32 14.64 11.45
C ALA A 28 -8.56 13.68 12.64
N GLN A 29 -8.32 14.14 13.89
CA GLN A 29 -8.59 13.32 15.08
C GLN A 29 -10.08 13.06 15.26
N MET A 30 -10.92 14.07 15.13
CA MET A 30 -12.37 13.94 15.27
C MET A 30 -12.95 12.96 14.22
N LEU A 31 -12.47 13.07 12.98
CA LEU A 31 -12.87 12.15 11.90
C LEU A 31 -12.38 10.72 12.18
N ALA A 32 -11.15 10.56 12.67
CA ALA A 32 -10.58 9.27 13.06
C ALA A 32 -11.44 8.57 14.13
N ASP A 33 -11.80 9.31 15.18
CA ASP A 33 -12.62 8.80 16.28
C ASP A 33 -14.03 8.43 15.81
N ARG A 34 -14.64 9.28 14.97
CA ARG A 34 -16.01 9.10 14.49
C ARG A 34 -16.15 7.97 13.48
N LEU A 35 -15.15 7.81 12.60
CA LEU A 35 -15.11 6.73 11.58
C LEU A 35 -14.44 5.46 12.10
N ARG A 36 -13.95 5.48 13.37
CA ARG A 36 -13.27 4.35 14.03
C ARG A 36 -12.07 3.82 13.25
N VAL A 37 -11.28 4.74 12.72
CA VAL A 37 -10.04 4.43 11.97
C VAL A 37 -8.88 5.26 12.54
N SER A 38 -7.64 4.86 12.24
CA SER A 38 -6.46 5.65 12.63
C SER A 38 -6.36 6.96 11.84
N ARG A 39 -5.54 7.92 12.34
CA ARG A 39 -5.38 9.24 11.70
C ARG A 39 -4.72 9.17 10.32
N SER A 40 -3.88 8.17 10.04
CA SER A 40 -3.16 8.07 8.77
C SER A 40 -4.11 7.97 7.58
N PRO A 41 -5.04 7.00 7.51
CA PRO A 41 -6.01 6.92 6.41
C PRO A 41 -6.95 8.13 6.34
N ILE A 42 -7.26 8.77 7.48
CA ILE A 42 -8.00 10.04 7.47
C ILE A 42 -7.20 11.14 6.77
N ASN A 43 -5.91 11.28 7.09
CA ASN A 43 -5.07 12.29 6.45
C ASN A 43 -4.93 12.04 4.94
N GLU A 44 -4.83 10.78 4.50
CA GLU A 44 -4.81 10.43 3.08
C GLU A 44 -6.13 10.80 2.40
N ALA A 45 -7.26 10.47 3.03
CA ALA A 45 -8.58 10.84 2.52
C ALA A 45 -8.79 12.36 2.48
N LEU A 46 -8.35 13.10 3.50
CA LEU A 46 -8.40 14.57 3.53
C LEU A 46 -7.49 15.19 2.46
N GLN A 47 -6.30 14.64 2.26
CA GLN A 47 -5.40 15.08 1.18
C GLN A 47 -6.04 14.85 -0.19
N HIS A 48 -6.64 13.68 -0.41
CA HIS A 48 -7.35 13.38 -1.66
C HIS A 48 -8.52 14.34 -1.90
N LEU A 49 -9.34 14.61 -0.89
CA LEU A 49 -10.44 15.58 -1.00
C LEU A 49 -9.94 17.02 -1.24
N HIS A 50 -8.74 17.36 -0.75
CA HIS A 50 -8.08 18.63 -1.05
C HIS A 50 -7.64 18.70 -2.53
N GLU A 51 -7.02 17.64 -3.05
CA GLU A 51 -6.63 17.55 -4.46
C GLU A 51 -7.83 17.64 -5.41
N MET A 52 -8.98 17.16 -4.98
CA MET A 52 -10.26 17.31 -5.69
C MET A 52 -10.92 18.69 -5.51
N GLY A 53 -10.34 19.59 -4.73
CA GLY A 53 -10.89 20.93 -4.45
C GLY A 53 -12.15 20.92 -3.59
N VAL A 54 -12.46 19.80 -2.92
CA VAL A 54 -13.56 19.71 -1.94
C VAL A 54 -13.15 20.37 -0.62
N LEU A 55 -11.88 20.22 -0.25
CA LEU A 55 -11.28 20.79 0.94
C LEU A 55 -10.16 21.77 0.58
N ALA A 56 -9.98 22.79 1.39
CA ALA A 56 -8.83 23.67 1.43
C ALA A 56 -7.88 23.22 2.55
N ARG A 57 -6.56 23.30 2.32
CA ARG A 57 -5.55 23.03 3.33
C ARG A 57 -4.91 24.34 3.77
N GLU A 58 -4.96 24.64 5.07
CA GLU A 58 -4.27 25.77 5.66
C GLU A 58 -3.02 25.28 6.41
N ARG A 59 -1.90 25.98 6.20
CA ARG A 59 -0.62 25.62 6.84
C ARG A 59 -0.76 25.68 8.35
N ASN A 60 -0.41 24.59 9.05
CA ASN A 60 -0.49 24.43 10.52
C ASN A 60 -1.90 24.47 11.12
N ARG A 61 -2.96 24.57 10.31
CA ARG A 61 -4.35 24.63 10.79
C ARG A 61 -5.20 23.44 10.35
N GLY A 62 -4.74 22.67 9.34
CA GLY A 62 -5.44 21.48 8.89
C GLY A 62 -6.30 21.71 7.65
N TYR A 63 -7.42 20.99 7.57
CA TYR A 63 -8.32 20.98 6.42
C TYR A 63 -9.65 21.66 6.72
N PHE A 64 -10.18 22.37 5.74
CA PHE A 64 -11.42 23.15 5.81
C PHE A 64 -12.29 22.84 4.59
N VAL A 65 -13.62 22.89 4.73
CA VAL A 65 -14.54 22.74 3.61
C VAL A 65 -14.32 23.91 2.64
N ALA A 66 -13.97 23.60 1.36
CA ALA A 66 -13.64 24.62 0.37
C ALA A 66 -14.80 24.99 -0.54
N ARG A 67 -15.76 24.09 -0.72
CA ARG A 67 -16.97 24.32 -1.53
C ARG A 67 -18.18 23.62 -0.91
N ASP A 68 -19.36 24.12 -1.23
CA ASP A 68 -20.59 23.45 -0.85
C ASP A 68 -20.65 22.03 -1.43
N VAL A 69 -20.96 21.07 -0.57
CA VAL A 69 -21.20 19.71 -0.97
C VAL A 69 -22.70 19.58 -1.27
N PRO A 70 -23.13 19.30 -2.50
CA PRO A 70 -24.54 19.33 -2.85
C PRO A 70 -25.39 18.40 -1.97
N SER A 71 -26.37 18.96 -1.29
CA SER A 71 -27.38 18.22 -0.51
C SER A 71 -28.49 17.77 -1.44
N GLY A 72 -28.21 16.79 -2.31
CA GLY A 72 -29.21 16.25 -3.26
C GLY A 72 -29.50 14.78 -3.03
N SER A 73 -30.61 14.27 -3.59
CA SER A 73 -31.05 12.87 -3.50
C SER A 73 -30.15 11.85 -4.24
N GLY A 74 -28.94 12.26 -4.69
CA GLY A 74 -27.92 11.41 -5.32
C GLY A 74 -26.80 11.07 -4.33
N ASP A 75 -26.12 9.93 -4.58
CA ASP A 75 -24.94 9.55 -3.81
C ASP A 75 -23.86 10.63 -3.99
N PRO A 76 -23.45 11.34 -2.92
CA PRO A 76 -22.45 12.43 -2.99
C PRO A 76 -21.09 11.96 -3.52
N SER A 77 -20.76 10.69 -3.36
CA SER A 77 -19.54 10.09 -3.91
C SER A 77 -19.55 10.08 -5.45
N THR A 78 -20.72 9.93 -6.07
CA THR A 78 -20.91 10.02 -7.54
C THR A 78 -20.76 11.47 -8.02
N ALA A 79 -21.39 12.41 -7.33
CA ALA A 79 -21.33 13.84 -7.66
C ALA A 79 -19.92 14.44 -7.55
N LEU A 80 -19.07 13.88 -6.70
CA LEU A 80 -17.70 14.30 -6.46
C LEU A 80 -16.64 13.47 -7.22
N GLY A 81 -17.07 12.50 -8.04
CA GLY A 81 -16.13 11.66 -8.80
C GLY A 81 -15.33 10.66 -7.95
N LEU A 82 -15.73 10.42 -6.69
CA LEU A 82 -15.07 9.47 -5.79
C LEU A 82 -15.19 8.03 -6.31
N GLN A 83 -16.25 7.70 -7.04
CA GLN A 83 -16.41 6.40 -7.75
C GLN A 83 -15.40 6.25 -8.90
N ALA A 84 -14.94 7.37 -9.49
CA ALA A 84 -13.91 7.31 -10.53
C ALA A 84 -12.54 6.91 -9.95
N HIS A 85 -12.27 7.22 -8.70
CA HIS A 85 -11.06 6.77 -8.01
C HIS A 85 -11.07 5.27 -7.74
N ASP A 86 -12.21 4.71 -7.29
CA ASP A 86 -12.35 3.26 -7.11
C ASP A 86 -12.22 2.51 -8.44
N ALA A 87 -12.82 3.05 -9.51
CA ALA A 87 -12.68 2.48 -10.86
C ALA A 87 -11.21 2.49 -11.34
N LEU A 88 -10.42 3.50 -10.99
CA LEU A 88 -8.98 3.55 -11.32
C LEU A 88 -8.18 2.54 -10.52
N ILE A 89 -8.52 2.33 -9.25
CA ILE A 89 -7.92 1.29 -8.41
C ILE A 89 -8.22 -0.09 -8.99
N ASP A 90 -9.45 -0.35 -9.41
CA ASP A 90 -9.83 -1.61 -10.05
C ASP A 90 -9.06 -1.85 -11.35
N VAL A 91 -8.91 -0.81 -12.19
CA VAL A 91 -8.10 -0.92 -13.41
C VAL A 91 -6.63 -1.17 -13.10
N TYR A 92 -6.06 -0.45 -12.13
CA TYR A 92 -4.70 -0.67 -11.67
C TYR A 92 -4.47 -2.13 -11.26
N PHE A 93 -5.40 -2.72 -10.52
CA PHE A 93 -5.30 -4.12 -10.11
C PHE A 93 -5.55 -5.12 -11.25
N ARG A 94 -6.40 -4.78 -12.22
CA ARG A 94 -6.56 -5.58 -13.45
C ARG A 94 -5.28 -5.60 -14.29
N ILE A 95 -4.61 -4.44 -14.43
CA ILE A 95 -3.30 -4.36 -15.10
C ILE A 95 -2.27 -5.22 -14.35
N ALA A 96 -2.28 -5.16 -13.02
CA ALA A 96 -1.42 -5.98 -12.17
C ALA A 96 -1.64 -7.49 -12.42
N ASP A 97 -2.89 -7.92 -12.40
CA ASP A 97 -3.26 -9.32 -12.64
C ASP A 97 -2.88 -9.79 -14.04
N ASP A 98 -3.15 -8.98 -15.07
CA ASP A 98 -2.81 -9.31 -16.46
C ASP A 98 -1.29 -9.39 -16.65
N LEU A 99 -0.53 -8.49 -16.01
CA LEU A 99 0.94 -8.53 -16.05
C LEU A 99 1.49 -9.79 -15.38
N LEU A 100 0.99 -10.12 -14.19
CA LEU A 100 1.42 -11.31 -13.43
C LEU A 100 1.02 -12.63 -14.11
N ARG A 101 -0.02 -12.62 -14.95
CA ARG A 101 -0.42 -13.77 -15.78
C ARG A 101 0.33 -13.86 -17.11
N GLY A 102 1.18 -12.86 -17.42
CA GLY A 102 1.89 -12.79 -18.69
C GLY A 102 1.00 -12.44 -19.89
N GLU A 103 -0.19 -11.88 -19.65
CA GLU A 103 -1.16 -11.50 -20.69
C GLU A 103 -0.87 -10.13 -21.31
N LEU A 104 0.10 -9.38 -20.76
CA LEU A 104 0.53 -8.10 -21.30
C LEU A 104 1.87 -8.23 -22.05
N PRO A 105 2.01 -7.51 -23.19
CA PRO A 105 3.27 -7.46 -23.90
C PRO A 105 4.32 -6.73 -23.06
N THR A 106 5.61 -7.01 -23.34
CA THR A 106 6.74 -6.34 -22.65
C THR A 106 6.70 -4.84 -22.81
N SER A 107 6.40 -4.36 -24.01
CA SER A 107 6.29 -2.95 -24.34
C SER A 107 4.90 -2.66 -24.89
N PHE A 108 4.40 -1.47 -24.60
CA PHE A 108 3.07 -1.07 -25.00
C PHE A 108 3.00 0.43 -25.29
N THR A 109 1.96 0.82 -26.02
CA THR A 109 1.62 2.21 -26.26
C THR A 109 0.45 2.65 -25.36
N GLU A 110 0.34 3.95 -25.12
CA GLU A 110 -0.79 4.50 -24.38
C GLU A 110 -2.14 4.17 -25.05
N SER A 111 -2.16 4.16 -26.39
CA SER A 111 -3.35 3.79 -27.17
C SER A 111 -3.79 2.34 -26.93
N GLN A 112 -2.83 1.40 -26.89
CA GLN A 112 -3.12 -0.01 -26.58
C GLN A 112 -3.70 -0.18 -25.19
N MET A 113 -3.13 0.47 -24.19
CA MET A 113 -3.64 0.38 -22.81
C MET A 113 -5.02 1.02 -22.66
N ARG A 114 -5.25 2.16 -23.31
CA ARG A 114 -6.57 2.81 -23.33
C ARG A 114 -7.63 1.90 -23.94
N ALA A 115 -7.33 1.28 -25.08
CA ALA A 115 -8.26 0.40 -25.76
C ALA A 115 -8.55 -0.86 -24.91
N ARG A 116 -7.52 -1.48 -24.32
CA ARG A 116 -7.67 -2.70 -23.52
C ARG A 116 -8.50 -2.50 -22.25
N TYR A 117 -8.32 -1.37 -21.56
CA TYR A 117 -8.96 -1.10 -20.26
C TYR A 117 -10.07 -0.04 -20.33
N ALA A 118 -10.45 0.41 -21.52
CA ALA A 118 -11.49 1.42 -21.75
C ALA A 118 -11.28 2.72 -20.98
N LEU A 119 -10.03 3.25 -20.98
CA LEU A 119 -9.63 4.43 -20.21
C LEU A 119 -9.73 5.73 -21.03
N THR A 120 -10.10 6.80 -20.36
CA THR A 120 -9.87 8.17 -20.87
C THR A 120 -8.37 8.52 -20.80
N PRO A 121 -7.88 9.54 -21.55
CA PRO A 121 -6.49 9.98 -21.44
C PRO A 121 -6.08 10.36 -20.01
N ALA A 122 -6.94 11.04 -19.26
CA ALA A 122 -6.67 11.45 -17.88
C ALA A 122 -6.54 10.25 -16.94
N GLN A 123 -7.44 9.27 -17.06
CA GLN A 123 -7.39 8.03 -16.29
C GLN A 123 -6.13 7.22 -16.59
N LEU A 124 -5.77 7.09 -17.87
CA LEU A 124 -4.54 6.41 -18.24
C LEU A 124 -3.31 7.09 -17.63
N ASN A 125 -3.21 8.42 -17.73
CA ASN A 125 -2.09 9.16 -17.15
C ASN A 125 -1.98 8.96 -15.64
N ALA A 126 -3.09 8.97 -14.91
CA ALA A 126 -3.10 8.70 -13.47
C ALA A 126 -2.61 7.28 -13.15
N VAL A 127 -3.11 6.27 -13.84
CA VAL A 127 -2.70 4.86 -13.64
C VAL A 127 -1.24 4.64 -14.04
N LEU A 128 -0.80 5.15 -15.20
CA LEU A 128 0.59 5.00 -15.64
C LEU A 128 1.56 5.80 -14.76
N GLY A 129 1.16 6.96 -14.25
CA GLY A 129 1.94 7.72 -13.28
C GLY A 129 2.19 6.92 -12.01
N ARG A 130 1.14 6.27 -11.46
CA ARG A 130 1.27 5.36 -10.32
C ARG A 130 2.18 4.17 -10.64
N ILE A 131 1.94 3.49 -11.74
CA ILE A 131 2.73 2.34 -12.20
C ILE A 131 4.22 2.71 -12.35
N ALA A 132 4.52 3.88 -12.93
CA ALA A 132 5.87 4.37 -13.09
C ALA A 132 6.54 4.71 -11.76
N ASN A 133 5.83 5.40 -10.86
CA ASN A 133 6.33 5.73 -9.53
C ASN A 133 6.64 4.48 -8.68
N GLU A 134 5.87 3.42 -8.87
CA GLU A 134 6.10 2.12 -8.23
C GLU A 134 7.16 1.27 -8.97
N GLY A 135 7.68 1.73 -10.11
CA GLY A 135 8.76 1.07 -10.85
C GLY A 135 8.35 -0.18 -11.64
N TRP A 136 7.05 -0.34 -11.96
CA TRP A 136 6.57 -1.47 -12.76
C TRP A 136 6.83 -1.27 -14.25
N ALA A 137 6.76 -0.02 -14.71
CA ALA A 137 7.03 0.34 -16.08
C ALA A 137 7.76 1.67 -16.15
N GLU A 138 8.50 1.85 -17.22
CA GLU A 138 9.21 3.08 -17.54
C GLU A 138 8.93 3.53 -18.97
N ARG A 139 9.07 4.82 -19.22
CA ARG A 139 8.97 5.36 -20.56
C ARG A 139 10.16 4.93 -21.39
N ARG A 140 9.89 4.46 -22.62
CA ARG A 140 10.95 4.16 -23.58
C ARG A 140 11.46 5.45 -24.23
N PRO A 141 12.76 5.53 -24.53
CA PRO A 141 13.27 6.56 -25.41
C PRO A 141 12.51 6.52 -26.77
N GLY A 142 11.92 7.65 -27.12
CA GLY A 142 11.16 7.83 -28.36
C GLY A 142 9.65 7.66 -28.19
N TYR A 143 9.13 6.49 -27.95
CA TYR A 143 7.67 6.28 -27.87
C TYR A 143 7.28 5.02 -27.10
N GLY A 144 6.27 5.16 -26.24
CA GLY A 144 5.65 4.06 -25.50
C GLY A 144 6.28 3.79 -24.13
N TRP A 145 5.93 2.64 -23.58
CA TRP A 145 6.26 2.19 -22.24
C TRP A 145 6.81 0.77 -22.28
N GLU A 146 7.60 0.40 -21.29
CA GLU A 146 8.11 -0.95 -21.11
C GLU A 146 7.95 -1.39 -19.67
N PHE A 147 7.39 -2.60 -19.45
CA PHE A 147 7.31 -3.19 -18.12
C PHE A 147 8.69 -3.65 -17.65
N SER A 148 8.98 -3.40 -16.38
CA SER A 148 10.23 -3.82 -15.75
C SER A 148 10.48 -5.32 -15.91
N GLY A 149 11.69 -5.69 -16.31
CA GLY A 149 12.09 -7.09 -16.44
C GLY A 149 12.00 -7.86 -15.12
N MET A 150 12.11 -7.18 -13.97
CA MET A 150 11.95 -7.76 -12.63
C MET A 150 10.54 -8.30 -12.37
N MET A 151 9.52 -7.83 -13.11
CA MET A 151 8.12 -8.22 -12.93
C MET A 151 7.71 -9.42 -13.77
N ARG A 152 8.59 -9.92 -14.61
CA ARG A 152 8.27 -10.88 -15.68
C ARG A 152 8.52 -12.33 -15.33
N THR A 153 9.18 -12.59 -14.22
CA THR A 153 9.45 -13.96 -13.79
C THR A 153 8.37 -14.41 -12.80
N PRO A 154 7.83 -15.63 -12.94
CA PRO A 154 6.89 -16.19 -11.96
C PRO A 154 7.45 -16.14 -10.51
N ASP A 155 8.78 -16.21 -10.40
CA ASP A 155 9.50 -16.23 -9.13
C ASP A 155 9.89 -14.83 -8.62
N ALA A 156 9.50 -13.75 -9.30
CA ALA A 156 9.93 -12.39 -8.92
C ALA A 156 9.65 -12.05 -7.47
N LEU A 157 8.49 -12.46 -6.94
CA LEU A 157 8.15 -12.27 -5.53
C LEU A 157 9.11 -13.04 -4.61
N LEU A 158 9.37 -14.31 -4.89
CA LEU A 158 10.31 -15.13 -4.14
C LEU A 158 11.74 -14.57 -4.19
N GLN A 159 12.19 -14.11 -5.38
CA GLN A 159 13.49 -13.47 -5.54
C GLN A 159 13.60 -12.17 -4.73
N SER A 160 12.54 -11.37 -4.68
CA SER A 160 12.50 -10.16 -3.85
C SER A 160 12.63 -10.48 -2.35
N TYR A 161 12.03 -11.56 -1.88
CA TYR A 161 12.18 -12.00 -0.48
C TYR A 161 13.56 -12.57 -0.18
N ARG A 162 14.19 -13.29 -1.13
CA ARG A 162 15.59 -13.74 -0.97
C ARG A 162 16.55 -12.57 -0.82
N LEU A 163 16.33 -11.48 -1.58
CA LEU A 163 17.13 -10.26 -1.42
C LEU A 163 16.91 -9.61 -0.06
N ARG A 164 15.67 -9.48 0.39
CA ARG A 164 15.35 -8.95 1.71
C ARG A 164 15.97 -9.79 2.83
N LEU A 165 15.91 -11.11 2.71
CA LEU A 165 16.51 -12.05 3.66
C LEU A 165 18.02 -11.87 3.79
N ALA A 166 18.71 -11.48 2.72
CA ALA A 166 20.14 -11.20 2.73
C ALA A 166 20.47 -9.81 3.32
N LEU A 167 19.64 -8.80 3.03
CA LEU A 167 19.97 -7.40 3.35
C LEU A 167 19.43 -6.92 4.70
N GLU A 168 18.15 -7.22 5.01
CA GLU A 168 17.50 -6.62 6.18
C GLU A 168 18.08 -7.10 7.51
N PRO A 169 18.34 -8.41 7.73
CA PRO A 169 19.05 -8.85 8.93
C PRO A 169 20.46 -8.27 9.05
N ALA A 170 21.19 -8.14 7.93
CA ALA A 170 22.52 -7.57 7.90
C ALA A 170 22.52 -6.08 8.27
N ALA A 171 21.48 -5.34 7.88
CA ALA A 171 21.34 -3.94 8.24
C ALA A 171 21.30 -3.69 9.76
N LEU A 172 20.75 -4.64 10.54
CA LEU A 172 20.71 -4.55 12.01
C LEU A 172 22.09 -4.74 12.65
N LEU A 173 23.05 -5.25 11.89
CA LEU A 173 24.43 -5.50 12.34
C LEU A 173 25.43 -4.44 11.86
N GLU A 174 24.95 -3.39 11.18
CA GLU A 174 25.81 -2.29 10.75
C GLU A 174 26.45 -1.58 11.97
N PRO A 175 27.72 -1.15 11.87
CA PRO A 175 28.38 -0.42 12.94
C PRO A 175 27.59 0.82 13.37
N GLY A 176 27.29 0.92 14.67
CA GLY A 176 26.52 2.04 15.20
C GLY A 176 25.01 1.93 14.98
N TYR A 177 24.51 0.79 14.55
CA TYR A 177 23.05 0.58 14.40
C TYR A 177 22.31 0.91 15.69
N ARG A 178 21.35 1.82 15.58
CA ARG A 178 20.47 2.19 16.70
C ARG A 178 19.12 2.62 16.19
N LEU A 179 18.07 1.94 16.63
CA LEU A 179 16.71 2.33 16.31
C LEU A 179 16.26 3.46 17.25
N ASP A 180 15.88 4.61 16.68
CA ASP A 180 15.36 5.74 17.43
C ASP A 180 14.14 5.32 18.27
N PRO A 181 14.08 5.67 19.59
CA PRO A 181 12.99 5.29 20.47
C PRO A 181 11.59 5.73 19.98
N ALA A 182 11.50 6.88 19.33
CA ALA A 182 10.23 7.35 18.77
C ALA A 182 9.82 6.53 17.54
N VAL A 183 10.77 6.07 16.73
CA VAL A 183 10.51 5.14 15.62
C VAL A 183 10.06 3.78 16.15
N LEU A 184 10.77 3.25 17.15
CA LEU A 184 10.43 1.98 17.82
C LEU A 184 9.00 2.03 18.37
N ALA A 185 8.66 3.10 19.11
CA ALA A 185 7.31 3.28 19.67
C ALA A 185 6.23 3.33 18.60
N ARG A 186 6.47 4.03 17.47
CA ARG A 186 5.53 4.08 16.34
C ARG A 186 5.33 2.72 15.69
N CYS A 187 6.42 1.97 15.46
CA CYS A 187 6.32 0.62 14.91
C CYS A 187 5.53 -0.30 15.85
N ARG A 188 5.84 -0.28 17.15
CA ARG A 188 5.13 -1.08 18.16
C ARG A 188 3.63 -0.76 18.18
N GLN A 189 3.28 0.53 18.20
CA GLN A 189 1.87 0.95 18.20
C GLN A 189 1.12 0.47 16.96
N ALA A 190 1.76 0.48 15.78
CA ALA A 190 1.16 -0.01 14.55
C ALA A 190 0.89 -1.54 14.60
N GLU A 191 1.80 -2.33 15.18
CA GLU A 191 1.58 -3.77 15.36
C GLU A 191 0.47 -4.07 16.38
N LEU A 192 0.46 -3.36 17.50
CA LEU A 192 -0.57 -3.51 18.53
C LEU A 192 -1.96 -3.10 18.03
N HIS A 193 -2.06 -2.04 17.19
CA HIS A 193 -3.31 -1.67 16.53
C HIS A 193 -3.87 -2.84 15.71
N LEU A 194 -3.04 -3.52 14.93
CA LEU A 194 -3.49 -4.67 14.15
C LEU A 194 -3.98 -5.82 15.02
N LEU A 195 -3.26 -6.13 16.11
CA LEU A 195 -3.66 -7.18 17.04
C LEU A 195 -4.95 -6.85 17.80
N ALA A 196 -5.25 -5.57 17.98
CA ALA A 196 -6.48 -5.07 18.62
C ALA A 196 -7.71 -5.03 17.70
N GLY A 197 -7.63 -5.55 16.47
CA GLY A 197 -8.75 -5.63 15.52
C GLY A 197 -8.47 -4.97 14.16
N GLY A 198 -7.35 -4.26 14.00
CA GLY A 198 -6.97 -3.66 12.73
C GLY A 198 -6.76 -4.68 11.61
N ILE A 199 -6.43 -5.92 11.93
CA ILE A 199 -6.30 -6.99 10.93
C ILE A 199 -7.61 -7.16 10.15
N GLU A 200 -8.76 -7.05 10.79
CA GLU A 200 -10.07 -7.22 10.20
C GLU A 200 -10.61 -5.94 9.56
N THR A 201 -10.25 -4.78 10.09
CA THR A 201 -10.81 -3.48 9.71
C THR A 201 -10.00 -2.68 8.70
N ASP A 202 -8.67 -2.80 8.75
CA ASP A 202 -7.77 -2.07 7.85
C ASP A 202 -7.87 -2.62 6.41
N THR A 203 -7.67 -1.74 5.44
CA THR A 203 -7.64 -2.14 4.02
C THR A 203 -6.37 -2.96 3.70
N ALA A 204 -6.40 -3.70 2.60
CA ALA A 204 -5.24 -4.47 2.16
C ALA A 204 -4.00 -3.57 1.93
N ASP A 205 -4.20 -2.36 1.40
CA ASP A 205 -3.13 -1.37 1.21
C ASP A 205 -2.54 -0.91 2.55
N GLN A 206 -3.38 -0.61 3.54
CA GLN A 206 -2.94 -0.21 4.90
C GLN A 206 -2.11 -1.30 5.58
N LEU A 207 -2.58 -2.55 5.48
CA LEU A 207 -1.86 -3.72 6.00
C LEU A 207 -0.49 -3.89 5.32
N HIS A 208 -0.43 -3.70 4.00
CA HIS A 208 0.83 -3.76 3.25
C HIS A 208 1.78 -2.63 3.65
N ASP A 209 1.31 -1.38 3.61
CA ASP A 209 2.12 -0.18 3.90
C ASP A 209 2.65 -0.19 5.34
N ARG A 210 1.90 -0.74 6.30
CA ARG A 210 2.38 -0.95 7.66
C ARG A 210 3.61 -1.88 7.65
N GLY A 211 3.52 -3.03 6.96
CA GLY A 211 4.64 -3.96 6.85
C GLY A 211 5.85 -3.34 6.15
N VAL A 212 5.64 -2.59 5.07
CA VAL A 212 6.71 -1.87 4.37
C VAL A 212 7.39 -0.88 5.30
N ARG A 213 6.62 -0.03 6.00
CA ARG A 213 7.17 0.97 6.95
C ARG A 213 7.95 0.33 8.08
N PHE A 214 7.48 -0.80 8.64
CA PHE A 214 8.22 -1.54 9.65
C PHE A 214 9.62 -1.90 9.15
N HIS A 215 9.71 -2.62 8.05
CA HIS A 215 10.99 -3.09 7.51
C HIS A 215 11.91 -1.94 7.06
N GLU A 216 11.36 -0.91 6.40
CA GLU A 216 12.14 0.27 6.01
C GLU A 216 12.69 1.02 7.22
N SER A 217 11.91 1.19 8.29
CA SER A 217 12.36 1.84 9.51
C SER A 217 13.55 1.10 10.16
N LEU A 218 13.52 -0.23 10.16
CA LEU A 218 14.63 -1.02 10.66
C LEU A 218 15.90 -0.83 9.80
N VAL A 219 15.76 -0.86 8.48
CA VAL A 219 16.90 -0.69 7.58
C VAL A 219 17.43 0.76 7.59
N GLU A 220 16.56 1.76 7.71
CA GLU A 220 16.93 3.17 7.83
C GLU A 220 17.82 3.44 9.05
N ALA A 221 17.56 2.74 10.15
CA ALA A 221 18.34 2.85 11.38
C ALA A 221 19.81 2.37 11.21
N SER A 222 20.14 1.64 10.15
CA SER A 222 21.51 1.25 9.81
C SER A 222 22.36 2.45 9.37
N GLY A 223 21.74 3.53 8.87
CA GLY A 223 22.44 4.66 8.26
C GLY A 223 23.16 4.32 6.95
N ASN A 224 23.09 3.07 6.48
CA ASN A 224 23.75 2.64 5.24
C ASN A 224 22.89 2.97 4.03
N PRO A 225 23.27 3.96 3.18
CA PRO A 225 22.43 4.40 2.07
C PRO A 225 22.20 3.31 1.01
N PHE A 226 23.14 2.39 0.85
CA PHE A 226 23.02 1.29 -0.13
C PHE A 226 21.94 0.28 0.30
N PHE A 227 21.88 -0.06 1.58
CA PHE A 227 20.79 -0.89 2.12
C PHE A 227 19.45 -0.18 1.99
N ILE A 228 19.38 1.08 2.40
CA ILE A 228 18.18 1.89 2.40
C ILE A 228 17.59 2.01 0.98
N ASP A 229 18.40 2.42 0.00
CA ASP A 229 17.94 2.59 -1.38
C ASP A 229 17.51 1.27 -2.01
N THR A 230 18.28 0.19 -1.76
CA THR A 230 17.96 -1.14 -2.29
C THR A 230 16.63 -1.65 -1.74
N VAL A 231 16.43 -1.58 -0.42
CA VAL A 231 15.20 -2.07 0.22
C VAL A 231 13.98 -1.23 -0.20
N ARG A 232 14.10 0.09 -0.26
CA ARG A 232 13.04 0.99 -0.75
C ARG A 232 12.67 0.68 -2.19
N ARG A 233 13.66 0.45 -3.08
CA ARG A 233 13.41 0.08 -4.48
C ARG A 233 12.68 -1.26 -4.58
N VAL A 234 13.14 -2.26 -3.84
CA VAL A 234 12.51 -3.59 -3.81
C VAL A 234 11.08 -3.51 -3.29
N ASN A 235 10.84 -2.75 -2.23
CA ASN A 235 9.50 -2.61 -1.66
C ASN A 235 8.51 -1.95 -2.63
N ARG A 236 8.94 -0.92 -3.39
CA ARG A 236 8.09 -0.32 -4.45
C ARG A 236 7.66 -1.35 -5.49
N VAL A 237 8.63 -2.08 -6.04
CA VAL A 237 8.34 -3.11 -7.06
C VAL A 237 7.50 -4.25 -6.47
N ARG A 238 7.81 -4.67 -5.25
CA ARG A 238 7.14 -5.78 -4.57
C ARG A 238 5.67 -5.50 -4.24
N ARG A 239 5.24 -4.25 -4.19
CA ARG A 239 3.83 -3.88 -3.93
C ARG A 239 2.90 -4.63 -4.88
N LEU A 240 3.20 -4.62 -6.19
CA LEU A 240 2.45 -5.36 -7.18
C LEU A 240 2.48 -6.87 -6.92
N LEU A 241 3.67 -7.43 -6.73
CA LEU A 241 3.86 -8.87 -6.53
C LEU A 241 3.15 -9.38 -5.28
N SER A 242 3.04 -8.52 -4.26
CA SER A 242 2.38 -8.85 -2.98
C SER A 242 0.86 -8.72 -3.02
N TYR A 243 0.28 -8.09 -4.04
CA TYR A 243 -1.14 -7.76 -4.10
C TYR A 243 -2.07 -8.95 -3.81
N ARG A 244 -1.82 -10.09 -4.44
CA ARG A 244 -2.62 -11.30 -4.20
C ARG A 244 -2.49 -11.82 -2.77
N SER A 245 -1.29 -11.73 -2.20
CA SER A 245 -1.00 -12.20 -0.85
C SER A 245 -1.52 -11.26 0.25
N MET A 246 -1.80 -9.99 -0.05
CA MET A 246 -2.37 -9.03 0.90
C MET A 246 -3.79 -9.40 1.34
N ARG A 247 -4.51 -10.19 0.53
CA ARG A 247 -5.86 -10.64 0.84
C ARG A 247 -5.92 -11.77 1.87
N ASP A 248 -4.81 -12.48 2.10
CA ASP A 248 -4.72 -13.51 3.13
C ASP A 248 -4.43 -12.87 4.50
N ARG A 249 -5.50 -12.66 5.28
CA ARG A 249 -5.44 -12.04 6.60
C ARG A 249 -4.92 -12.97 7.70
N LYS A 250 -4.94 -14.27 7.50
CA LYS A 250 -4.59 -15.27 8.53
C LYS A 250 -3.16 -15.15 9.05
N ARG A 251 -2.23 -14.75 8.18
CA ARG A 251 -0.81 -14.62 8.49
C ARG A 251 -0.45 -13.37 9.31
N TYR A 252 -1.30 -12.31 9.27
CA TYR A 252 -0.94 -11.03 9.87
C TYR A 252 -0.74 -11.08 11.37
N ARG A 253 -1.52 -11.89 12.10
CA ARG A 253 -1.33 -12.06 13.55
C ARG A 253 0.08 -12.56 13.87
N GLN A 254 0.52 -13.62 13.23
CA GLN A 254 1.87 -14.17 13.40
C GLN A 254 2.95 -13.15 13.01
N HIS A 255 2.75 -12.41 11.93
CA HIS A 255 3.69 -11.35 11.51
C HIS A 255 3.80 -10.26 12.56
N CYS A 256 2.68 -9.79 13.13
CA CYS A 256 2.69 -8.78 14.19
C CYS A 256 3.44 -9.27 15.44
N GLU A 257 3.20 -10.49 15.87
CA GLU A 257 3.89 -11.09 17.01
C GLU A 257 5.41 -11.20 16.77
N GLN A 258 5.82 -11.63 15.58
CA GLN A 258 7.23 -11.69 15.20
C GLN A 258 7.87 -10.29 15.12
N HIS A 259 7.16 -9.29 14.57
CA HIS A 259 7.64 -7.91 14.54
C HIS A 259 7.80 -7.33 15.95
N LEU A 260 6.84 -7.55 16.85
CA LEU A 260 6.93 -7.11 18.25
C LEU A 260 8.13 -7.73 18.96
N HIS A 261 8.43 -9.01 18.69
CA HIS A 261 9.60 -9.68 19.23
C HIS A 261 10.91 -9.05 18.73
N VAL A 262 11.01 -8.72 17.43
CA VAL A 262 12.18 -8.00 16.89
C VAL A 262 12.34 -6.63 17.57
N LEU A 263 11.24 -5.88 17.75
CA LEU A 263 11.29 -4.58 18.42
C LEU A 263 11.70 -4.68 19.89
N GLU A 264 11.27 -5.71 20.61
CA GLU A 264 11.68 -5.98 21.99
C GLU A 264 13.19 -6.22 22.09
N LEU A 265 13.74 -7.03 21.18
CA LEU A 265 15.18 -7.28 21.13
C LEU A 265 15.98 -6.02 20.83
N LEU A 266 15.53 -5.18 19.90
CA LEU A 266 16.18 -3.91 19.54
C LEU A 266 16.09 -2.88 20.67
N GLU A 267 15.01 -2.84 21.44
CA GLU A 267 14.86 -1.99 22.61
C GLU A 267 15.91 -2.29 23.68
N HIS A 268 16.34 -3.55 23.77
CA HIS A 268 17.39 -4.01 24.69
C HIS A 268 18.79 -4.04 24.05
N GLU A 269 18.96 -3.40 22.89
CA GLU A 269 20.22 -3.34 22.12
C GLU A 269 20.80 -4.73 21.76
N ARG A 270 19.94 -5.77 21.68
CA ARG A 270 20.28 -7.14 21.30
C ARG A 270 20.23 -7.32 19.78
N ASN A 271 21.06 -6.55 19.06
CA ASN A 271 20.99 -6.46 17.59
C ASN A 271 21.24 -7.79 16.89
N GLU A 272 22.14 -8.64 17.40
CA GLU A 272 22.39 -9.96 16.82
C GLU A 272 21.18 -10.89 16.96
N ASP A 273 20.49 -10.86 18.11
CA ASP A 273 19.28 -11.63 18.31
C ASP A 273 18.13 -11.10 17.47
N ALA A 274 17.99 -9.78 17.35
CA ALA A 274 17.02 -9.13 16.49
C ALA A 274 17.25 -9.47 15.01
N SER A 275 18.51 -9.50 14.57
CA SER A 275 18.88 -9.94 13.21
C SER A 275 18.45 -11.38 12.95
N ARG A 276 18.69 -12.30 13.88
CA ARG A 276 18.25 -13.69 13.77
C ARG A 276 16.72 -13.80 13.74
N ALA A 277 16.02 -13.10 14.62
CA ALA A 277 14.56 -13.09 14.65
C ALA A 277 13.95 -12.51 13.36
N LEU A 278 14.54 -11.44 12.81
CA LEU A 278 14.11 -10.87 11.52
C LEU A 278 14.37 -11.81 10.34
N HIS A 279 15.51 -12.53 10.37
CA HIS A 279 15.82 -13.56 9.38
C HIS A 279 14.78 -14.69 9.40
N GLU A 280 14.43 -15.20 10.58
CA GLU A 280 13.41 -16.25 10.75
C GLU A 280 12.03 -15.78 10.29
N HIS A 281 11.64 -14.54 10.62
CA HIS A 281 10.41 -13.92 10.13
C HIS A 281 10.35 -13.90 8.61
N LEU A 282 11.38 -13.40 7.94
CA LEU A 282 11.45 -13.32 6.48
C LEU A 282 11.48 -14.70 5.83
N LEU A 283 12.19 -15.68 6.44
CA LEU A 283 12.25 -17.06 5.97
C LEU A 283 10.89 -17.75 6.07
N SER A 284 10.14 -17.55 7.17
CA SER A 284 8.79 -18.08 7.32
C SER A 284 7.83 -17.52 6.28
N THR A 285 7.94 -16.23 6.00
CA THR A 285 7.15 -15.56 4.96
C THR A 285 7.50 -16.09 3.56
N LEU A 286 8.77 -16.30 3.27
CA LEU A 286 9.24 -16.88 2.00
C LEU A 286 8.66 -18.30 1.77
N LYS A 287 8.66 -19.13 2.80
CA LYS A 287 8.08 -20.50 2.75
C LYS A 287 6.56 -20.44 2.48
N ASN A 288 5.85 -19.56 3.16
CA ASN A 288 4.40 -19.41 2.96
C ASN A 288 4.06 -18.93 1.53
N ILE A 289 4.85 -18.02 0.97
CA ILE A 289 4.67 -17.54 -0.42
C ILE A 289 4.97 -18.67 -1.42
N GLY A 290 6.01 -19.46 -1.19
CA GLY A 290 6.33 -20.62 -2.03
C GLY A 290 5.17 -21.60 -2.12
N GLN A 291 4.59 -21.98 -0.98
CA GLN A 291 3.43 -22.86 -0.92
C GLN A 291 2.21 -22.29 -1.65
N LEU A 292 1.93 -20.98 -1.51
CA LEU A 292 0.84 -20.31 -2.23
C LEU A 292 1.08 -20.31 -3.75
N THR A 293 2.31 -20.12 -4.19
CA THR A 293 2.66 -20.14 -5.62
C THR A 293 2.47 -21.52 -6.21
N ASP A 294 2.91 -22.56 -5.51
CA ASP A 294 2.74 -23.96 -5.93
C ASP A 294 1.24 -24.34 -6.01
N MET A 295 0.44 -23.93 -5.04
CA MET A 295 -1.01 -24.17 -5.06
C MET A 295 -1.73 -23.43 -6.19
N LEU A 296 -1.30 -22.22 -6.54
CA LEU A 296 -1.89 -21.44 -7.64
C LEU A 296 -1.50 -21.99 -9.03
N GLN A 297 -0.32 -22.57 -9.15
CA GLN A 297 0.13 -23.24 -10.37
C GLN A 297 -0.51 -24.64 -10.54
N ALA A 298 -0.86 -25.31 -9.45
CA ALA A 298 -1.52 -26.61 -9.45
C ALA A 298 -3.04 -26.53 -9.72
N ALA A 299 -3.67 -25.34 -9.62
CA ALA A 299 -5.08 -25.18 -9.91
C ALA A 299 -5.33 -25.33 -11.42
N PRO A 300 -6.25 -26.23 -11.89
CA PRO A 300 -6.54 -26.37 -13.31
C PRO A 300 -7.10 -25.07 -13.87
N ALA A 301 -6.66 -24.68 -15.08
CA ALA A 301 -7.20 -23.56 -15.81
C ALA A 301 -8.72 -23.67 -15.88
N PRO A 302 -9.52 -22.58 -15.68
CA PRO A 302 -10.96 -22.65 -15.80
C PRO A 302 -11.31 -23.18 -17.19
N GLY A 303 -12.05 -24.31 -17.19
CA GLY A 303 -12.43 -25.02 -18.41
C GLY A 303 -13.12 -24.05 -19.38
N LYS A 304 -12.71 -24.08 -20.64
CA LYS A 304 -13.41 -23.40 -21.73
C LYS A 304 -14.88 -23.87 -21.69
N PRO A 305 -15.85 -22.96 -21.72
CA PRO A 305 -17.23 -23.37 -21.92
C PRO A 305 -17.36 -24.08 -23.29
N ARG A 306 -18.01 -25.23 -23.29
CA ARG A 306 -18.39 -25.98 -24.51
C ARG A 306 -19.44 -25.23 -25.28
#